data_09de3fd61a104953d130ccf55857ecc9
#
_entry.id   09de3fd61a104953d130ccf55857ecc9
#
_cell.length_a   1.000
_cell.length_b   1.000
_cell.length_c   1.000
_cell.angle_alpha   90.00
_cell.angle_beta   90.00
_cell.angle_gamma   90.00
#
_symmetry.space_group_name_H-M   'P 1'
#
loop_
_entity.id
_entity.type
_entity.pdbx_description
1 polymer ?
#
loop_
_entity_poly.entity_id
_entity_poly.type
_entity_poly.pdbx_seq_one_letter_code
_entity_poly.pdbx_strand_id
1 'polypeptide(L)'
;MRQAVQKGFTLIELMIVVAIIGILAAVALPAYNNYTKKAAFSEVILAAGPYKAGVEVCHLTRALADCDTGAYGVPDSAGTTAVASVAVTNGVIVVTPNAVSGLVAGDTYTPTPTSADATTAGSQITAWA
;
A
#
# COMPACT_ATOMS: atom_id res chain seq x y z
N MET A 1 53.78 -41.52 -0.32
CA MET A 1 52.46 -40.91 -0.61
C MET A 1 51.92 -40.44 0.74
N ARG A 2 51.69 -39.11 0.90
CA ARG A 2 51.06 -38.56 2.12
C ARG A 2 49.55 -38.55 1.92
N GLN A 3 48.82 -39.36 2.68
CA GLN A 3 47.37 -39.30 2.72
C GLN A 3 46.96 -38.02 3.45
N ALA A 4 46.22 -37.14 2.75
CA ALA A 4 45.61 -35.96 3.35
C ALA A 4 44.49 -36.44 4.30
N VAL A 5 44.61 -36.10 5.56
CA VAL A 5 43.57 -36.35 6.57
C VAL A 5 42.41 -35.40 6.25
N GLN A 6 41.33 -35.92 5.70
CA GLN A 6 40.10 -35.18 5.52
C GLN A 6 39.47 -34.91 6.91
N LYS A 7 39.44 -33.62 7.28
CA LYS A 7 38.74 -33.19 8.49
C LYS A 7 37.24 -33.05 8.11
N GLY A 8 36.41 -33.90 8.70
CA GLY A 8 34.96 -33.82 8.58
C GLY A 8 34.37 -32.88 9.64
N PHE A 9 33.24 -32.27 9.37
CA PHE A 9 32.42 -31.53 10.32
C PHE A 9 31.84 -32.46 11.37
N THR A 10 31.88 -32.03 12.64
CA THR A 10 31.20 -32.78 13.70
C THR A 10 29.70 -32.51 13.68
N LEU A 11 28.90 -33.49 14.08
CA LEU A 11 27.44 -33.38 14.16
C LEU A 11 27.01 -32.24 15.10
N ILE A 12 27.75 -32.05 16.21
CA ILE A 12 27.48 -30.99 17.19
C ILE A 12 27.72 -29.60 16.62
N GLU A 13 28.76 -29.39 15.80
CA GLU A 13 29.01 -28.11 15.13
C GLU A 13 27.87 -27.74 14.21
N LEU A 14 27.34 -28.70 13.45
CA LEU A 14 26.19 -28.46 12.58
C LEU A 14 24.93 -28.14 13.39
N MET A 15 24.68 -28.86 14.47
CA MET A 15 23.51 -28.65 15.34
C MET A 15 23.50 -27.25 15.98
N ILE A 16 24.64 -26.77 16.45
CA ILE A 16 24.77 -25.44 17.06
C ILE A 16 24.48 -24.35 16.01
N VAL A 17 25.01 -24.48 14.80
CA VAL A 17 24.81 -23.51 13.73
C VAL A 17 23.32 -23.42 13.33
N VAL A 18 22.66 -24.57 13.15
CA VAL A 18 21.23 -24.60 12.79
C VAL A 18 20.37 -24.02 13.93
N ALA A 19 20.73 -24.29 15.19
CA ALA A 19 20.01 -23.72 16.34
C ALA A 19 20.12 -22.19 16.38
N ILE A 20 21.31 -21.63 16.15
CA ILE A 20 21.52 -20.18 16.11
C ILE A 20 20.75 -19.54 14.94
N ILE A 21 20.81 -20.14 13.75
CA ILE A 21 20.05 -19.67 12.58
C ILE A 21 18.55 -19.69 12.88
N GLY A 22 18.05 -20.75 13.52
CA GLY A 22 16.64 -20.87 13.89
C GLY A 22 16.18 -19.76 14.83
N ILE A 23 16.97 -19.41 15.83
CA ILE A 23 16.67 -18.31 16.77
C ILE A 23 16.66 -16.96 16.04
N LEU A 24 17.66 -16.70 15.20
CA LEU A 24 17.73 -15.45 14.43
C LEU A 24 16.57 -15.33 13.43
N ALA A 25 16.23 -16.41 12.74
CA ALA A 25 15.12 -16.44 11.79
C ALA A 25 13.77 -16.20 12.49
N ALA A 26 13.57 -16.74 13.69
CA ALA A 26 12.33 -16.56 14.45
C ALA A 26 12.03 -15.08 14.76
N VAL A 27 13.07 -14.26 14.93
CA VAL A 27 12.92 -12.81 15.16
C VAL A 27 12.87 -12.02 13.85
N ALA A 28 13.64 -12.45 12.85
CA ALA A 28 13.79 -11.70 11.58
C ALA A 28 12.55 -11.82 10.66
N LEU A 29 11.92 -13.00 10.57
CA LEU A 29 10.79 -13.23 9.66
C LEU A 29 9.58 -12.36 9.94
N PRO A 30 9.08 -12.19 11.18
CA PRO A 30 7.96 -11.30 11.47
C PRO A 30 8.28 -9.83 11.13
N ALA A 31 9.50 -9.38 11.41
CA ALA A 31 9.94 -8.03 11.09
C ALA A 31 9.94 -7.81 9.58
N TYR A 32 10.49 -8.75 8.81
CA TYR A 32 10.52 -8.70 7.35
C TYR A 32 9.11 -8.62 6.75
N ASN A 33 8.17 -9.42 7.23
CA ASN A 33 6.78 -9.39 6.77
C ASN A 33 6.12 -8.03 7.04
N ASN A 34 6.40 -7.39 8.17
CA ASN A 34 5.87 -6.06 8.47
C ASN A 34 6.46 -4.98 7.54
N TYR A 35 7.74 -5.08 7.18
CA TYR A 35 8.37 -4.15 6.23
C TYR A 35 7.84 -4.32 4.82
N THR A 36 7.67 -5.55 4.35
CA THR A 36 7.10 -5.81 3.02
C THR A 36 5.64 -5.34 2.93
N LYS A 37 4.84 -5.55 3.98
CA LYS A 37 3.47 -5.04 4.05
C LYS A 37 3.43 -3.51 3.99
N LYS A 38 4.29 -2.82 4.74
CA LYS A 38 4.38 -1.35 4.71
C LYS A 38 4.81 -0.83 3.34
N ALA A 39 5.77 -1.48 2.68
CA ALA A 39 6.20 -1.12 1.34
C ALA A 39 5.06 -1.25 0.32
N ALA A 40 4.35 -2.37 0.33
CA ALA A 40 3.19 -2.58 -0.54
C ALA A 40 2.07 -1.56 -0.25
N PHE A 41 1.81 -1.23 1.01
CA PHE A 41 0.81 -0.22 1.37
C PHE A 41 1.19 1.19 0.90
N SER A 42 2.48 1.50 0.78
CA SER A 42 2.92 2.78 0.21
C SER A 42 2.48 2.92 -1.26
N GLU A 43 2.44 1.84 -2.03
CA GLU A 43 1.92 1.85 -3.40
C GLU A 43 0.40 2.13 -3.42
N VAL A 44 -0.34 1.61 -2.44
CA VAL A 44 -1.77 1.87 -2.27
C VAL A 44 -2.01 3.37 -2.00
N ILE A 45 -1.19 3.99 -1.14
CA ILE A 45 -1.27 5.43 -0.87
C ILE A 45 -0.96 6.25 -2.13
N LEU A 46 0.11 5.89 -2.86
CA LEU A 46 0.52 6.59 -4.08
C LEU A 46 -0.53 6.51 -5.19
N ALA A 47 -1.25 5.40 -5.28
CA ALA A 47 -2.32 5.22 -6.27
C ALA A 47 -3.47 6.23 -6.11
N ALA A 48 -3.67 6.81 -4.93
CA ALA A 48 -4.66 7.87 -4.72
C ALA A 48 -4.28 9.22 -5.36
N GLY A 49 -3.00 9.44 -5.69
CA GLY A 49 -2.50 10.73 -6.17
C GLY A 49 -3.26 11.30 -7.37
N PRO A 50 -3.37 10.57 -8.49
CA PRO A 50 -4.12 11.03 -9.67
C PRO A 50 -5.59 11.34 -9.37
N TYR A 51 -6.21 10.56 -8.49
CA TYR A 51 -7.63 10.76 -8.10
C TYR A 51 -7.80 11.99 -7.22
N LYS A 52 -6.87 12.28 -6.31
CA LYS A 52 -6.87 13.54 -5.54
C LYS A 52 -6.82 14.75 -6.47
N ALA A 53 -5.88 14.75 -7.42
CA ALA A 53 -5.80 15.83 -8.42
C ALA A 53 -7.08 15.92 -9.28
N GLY A 54 -7.67 14.79 -9.68
CA GLY A 54 -8.93 14.75 -10.40
C GLY A 54 -10.10 15.34 -9.62
N VAL A 55 -10.22 15.00 -8.34
CA VAL A 55 -11.25 15.54 -7.44
C VAL A 55 -11.06 17.05 -7.23
N GLU A 56 -9.82 17.52 -7.06
CA GLU A 56 -9.51 18.94 -6.95
C GLU A 56 -9.92 19.71 -8.21
N VAL A 57 -9.62 19.19 -9.40
CA VAL A 57 -10.03 19.77 -10.68
C VAL A 57 -11.55 19.76 -10.84
N CYS A 58 -12.20 18.65 -10.50
CA CYS A 58 -13.66 18.54 -10.53
C CYS A 58 -14.31 19.59 -9.63
N HIS A 59 -13.82 19.76 -8.41
CA HIS A 59 -14.39 20.68 -7.41
C HIS A 59 -14.23 22.16 -7.78
N LEU A 60 -13.33 22.50 -8.70
CA LEU A 60 -13.27 23.87 -9.25
C LEU A 60 -14.54 24.26 -10.03
N THR A 61 -15.27 23.30 -10.59
CA THR A 61 -16.43 23.55 -11.44
C THR A 61 -17.72 22.88 -10.95
N ARG A 62 -17.61 21.98 -9.98
CA ARG A 62 -18.72 21.16 -9.45
C ARG A 62 -18.68 21.07 -7.93
N ALA A 63 -19.82 20.70 -7.34
CA ALA A 63 -19.87 20.28 -5.93
C ALA A 63 -19.12 18.95 -5.76
N LEU A 64 -18.60 18.67 -4.57
CA LEU A 64 -17.94 17.38 -4.29
C LEU A 64 -18.86 16.18 -4.52
N ALA A 65 -20.16 16.35 -4.33
CA ALA A 65 -21.18 15.32 -4.60
C ALA A 65 -21.25 14.86 -6.06
N ASP A 66 -20.72 15.64 -7.00
CA ASP A 66 -20.69 15.30 -8.42
C ASP A 66 -19.32 14.72 -8.86
N CYS A 67 -18.32 14.71 -7.97
CA CYS A 67 -16.95 14.28 -8.26
C CYS A 67 -16.78 12.78 -8.02
N ASP A 68 -17.27 12.00 -8.98
CA ASP A 68 -17.25 10.55 -8.96
C ASP A 68 -16.22 9.98 -9.95
N THR A 69 -15.90 8.69 -9.81
CA THR A 69 -15.01 7.96 -10.73
C THR A 69 -15.44 8.14 -12.18
N GLY A 70 -14.51 8.54 -13.05
CA GLY A 70 -14.76 8.76 -14.47
C GLY A 70 -15.52 10.05 -14.82
N ALA A 71 -15.82 10.91 -13.85
CA ALA A 71 -16.57 12.15 -14.07
C ALA A 71 -15.70 13.39 -13.87
N TYR A 72 -15.91 14.41 -14.71
CA TYR A 72 -15.37 15.77 -14.57
C TYR A 72 -13.87 15.88 -14.30
N GLY A 73 -13.06 14.99 -14.88
CA GLY A 73 -11.59 14.96 -14.71
C GLY A 73 -11.09 14.00 -13.64
N VAL A 74 -11.98 13.34 -12.92
CA VAL A 74 -11.62 12.21 -12.04
C VAL A 74 -11.34 10.99 -12.92
N PRO A 75 -10.18 10.32 -12.80
CA PRO A 75 -9.85 9.16 -13.62
C PRO A 75 -10.84 8.00 -13.43
N ASP A 76 -10.95 7.15 -14.45
CA ASP A 76 -11.63 5.86 -14.33
C ASP A 76 -10.87 4.95 -13.35
N SER A 77 -11.60 4.01 -12.74
CA SER A 77 -10.99 3.04 -11.85
C SER A 77 -9.92 2.22 -12.57
N ALA A 78 -8.72 2.25 -12.05
CA ALA A 78 -7.59 1.47 -12.56
C ALA A 78 -6.96 0.64 -11.45
N GLY A 79 -6.63 -0.62 -11.76
CA GLY A 79 -5.88 -1.51 -10.90
C GLY A 79 -4.40 -1.58 -11.27
N THR A 80 -3.58 -1.96 -10.31
CA THR A 80 -2.17 -2.30 -10.48
C THR A 80 -1.87 -3.63 -9.81
N THR A 81 -0.61 -4.06 -9.78
CA THR A 81 -0.23 -5.26 -9.04
C THR A 81 -0.57 -5.17 -7.54
N ALA A 82 -0.42 -3.98 -6.94
CA ALA A 82 -0.69 -3.75 -5.52
C ALA A 82 -2.13 -3.29 -5.24
N VAL A 83 -2.83 -2.73 -6.23
CA VAL A 83 -4.15 -2.10 -6.10
C VAL A 83 -5.18 -2.84 -6.94
N ALA A 84 -6.23 -3.33 -6.32
CA ALA A 84 -7.35 -4.00 -6.99
C ALA A 84 -8.25 -2.98 -7.72
N SER A 85 -8.58 -1.89 -7.05
CA SER A 85 -9.45 -0.83 -7.60
C SER A 85 -9.28 0.48 -6.85
N VAL A 86 -9.60 1.57 -7.53
CA VAL A 86 -9.81 2.87 -6.91
C VAL A 86 -11.21 3.35 -7.27
N ALA A 87 -12.00 3.69 -6.27
CA ALA A 87 -13.33 4.26 -6.44
C ALA A 87 -13.38 5.66 -5.83
N VAL A 88 -14.06 6.57 -6.49
CA VAL A 88 -14.36 7.91 -5.96
C VAL A 88 -15.86 8.07 -5.91
N THR A 89 -16.36 8.48 -4.76
CA THR A 89 -17.79 8.75 -4.55
C THR A 89 -17.95 10.01 -3.72
N ASN A 90 -18.63 10.99 -4.26
CA ASN A 90 -18.80 12.31 -3.64
C ASN A 90 -17.45 12.94 -3.23
N GLY A 91 -16.43 12.79 -4.06
CA GLY A 91 -15.07 13.26 -3.80
C GLY A 91 -14.25 12.42 -2.82
N VAL A 92 -14.83 11.46 -2.11
CA VAL A 92 -14.12 10.52 -1.23
C VAL A 92 -13.49 9.42 -2.06
N ILE A 93 -12.21 9.22 -1.90
CA ILE A 93 -11.44 8.20 -2.62
C ILE A 93 -11.32 6.95 -1.76
N VAL A 94 -11.57 5.79 -2.33
CA VAL A 94 -11.35 4.48 -1.67
C VAL A 94 -10.41 3.67 -2.54
N VAL A 95 -9.21 3.42 -2.04
CA VAL A 95 -8.22 2.55 -2.69
C VAL A 95 -8.25 1.19 -2.02
N THR A 96 -8.59 0.16 -2.78
CA THR A 96 -8.65 -1.24 -2.32
C THR A 96 -7.40 -1.97 -2.79
N PRO A 97 -6.58 -2.52 -1.88
CA PRO A 97 -5.40 -3.27 -2.25
C PRO A 97 -5.73 -4.67 -2.80
N ASN A 98 -4.81 -5.22 -3.59
CA ASN A 98 -4.76 -6.65 -3.85
C ASN A 98 -4.21 -7.41 -2.64
N ALA A 99 -4.51 -8.70 -2.55
CA ALA A 99 -3.96 -9.58 -1.51
C ALA A 99 -2.50 -9.97 -1.85
N VAL A 100 -1.58 -9.00 -1.74
CA VAL A 100 -0.15 -9.17 -2.01
C VAL A 100 0.69 -8.71 -0.83
N SER A 101 1.86 -9.32 -0.61
CA SER A 101 2.81 -8.92 0.44
C SER A 101 2.20 -8.81 1.84
N GLY A 102 1.18 -9.62 2.14
CA GLY A 102 0.47 -9.61 3.43
C GLY A 102 -0.63 -8.56 3.56
N LEU A 103 -0.92 -7.80 2.50
CA LEU A 103 -2.12 -6.96 2.42
C LEU A 103 -3.36 -7.83 2.19
N VAL A 104 -4.50 -7.35 2.67
CA VAL A 104 -5.83 -7.93 2.41
C VAL A 104 -6.77 -6.84 1.89
N ALA A 105 -7.84 -7.21 1.21
CA ALA A 105 -8.81 -6.25 0.65
C ALA A 105 -9.43 -5.29 1.70
N GLY A 106 -9.38 -5.64 2.97
CA GLY A 106 -9.82 -4.79 4.07
C GLY A 106 -8.81 -3.69 4.49
N ASP A 107 -7.56 -3.77 4.04
CA ASP A 107 -6.53 -2.76 4.31
C ASP A 107 -6.70 -1.54 3.37
N THR A 108 -7.92 -0.98 3.26
CA THR A 108 -8.23 0.13 2.37
C THR A 108 -7.57 1.44 2.82
N TYR A 109 -7.24 2.30 1.85
CA TYR A 109 -6.84 3.69 2.10
C TYR A 109 -7.96 4.62 1.61
N THR A 110 -8.51 5.42 2.53
CA THR A 110 -9.70 6.24 2.24
C THR A 110 -9.42 7.71 2.54
N PRO A 111 -8.71 8.44 1.67
CA PRO A 111 -8.55 9.87 1.84
C PRO A 111 -9.85 10.61 1.55
N THR A 112 -10.26 11.43 2.52
CA THR A 112 -11.47 12.26 2.47
C THR A 112 -11.09 13.72 2.26
N PRO A 113 -11.65 14.43 1.26
CA PRO A 113 -11.35 15.83 1.04
C PRO A 113 -12.02 16.70 2.11
N THR A 114 -11.28 17.68 2.61
CA THR A 114 -11.82 18.75 3.44
C THR A 114 -11.87 20.03 2.62
N SER A 115 -13.07 20.55 2.39
CA SER A 115 -13.31 21.81 1.70
C SER A 115 -14.00 22.79 2.64
N ALA A 116 -13.77 24.09 2.43
CA ALA A 116 -14.49 25.14 3.15
C ALA A 116 -16.01 25.10 2.87
N ASP A 117 -16.37 24.71 1.65
CA ASP A 117 -17.77 24.47 1.24
C ASP A 117 -17.78 23.33 0.20
N ALA A 118 -18.20 22.15 0.60
CA ALA A 118 -18.28 20.98 -0.24
C ALA A 118 -19.43 21.06 -1.29
N THR A 119 -20.38 21.95 -1.09
CA THR A 119 -21.57 22.11 -1.93
C THR A 119 -21.39 23.14 -3.03
N THR A 120 -20.44 24.06 -2.86
CA THR A 120 -20.20 25.15 -3.82
C THR A 120 -18.99 24.84 -4.69
N ALA A 121 -19.19 24.87 -6.01
CA ALA A 121 -18.12 24.77 -7.00
C ALA A 121 -17.09 25.91 -6.82
N GLY A 122 -15.81 25.59 -7.01
CA GLY A 122 -14.72 26.57 -6.88
C GLY A 122 -14.21 26.77 -5.46
N SER A 123 -14.82 26.14 -4.47
CA SER A 123 -14.26 26.08 -3.12
C SER A 123 -13.00 25.21 -3.10
N GLN A 124 -11.96 25.64 -2.38
CA GLN A 124 -10.69 24.90 -2.35
C GLN A 124 -10.75 23.72 -1.38
N ILE A 125 -10.17 22.61 -1.81
CA ILE A 125 -9.83 21.51 -0.88
C ILE A 125 -8.60 21.96 -0.11
N THR A 126 -8.73 22.05 1.21
CA THR A 126 -7.68 22.56 2.12
C THR A 126 -6.85 21.44 2.73
N ALA A 127 -7.41 20.22 2.83
CA ALA A 127 -6.73 19.06 3.39
C ALA A 127 -7.34 17.75 2.88
N TRP A 128 -6.60 16.67 3.06
CA TRP A 128 -7.05 15.29 2.89
C TRP A 128 -6.85 14.55 4.22
N ALA A 129 -7.91 14.06 4.81
CA ALA A 129 -7.89 13.29 6.04
C ALA A 129 -7.82 11.78 5.78
#